data_389ee9f36be4882ec861b34ca71b13bf
#
_entry.id   389ee9f36be4882ec861b34ca71b13bf
#
_cell.length_a   1.000
_cell.length_b   1.000
_cell.length_c   1.000
_cell.angle_alpha   90.00
_cell.angle_beta   90.00
_cell.angle_gamma   90.00
#
_symmetry.space_group_name_H-M   'P 1'
#
loop_
_entity.id
_entity.type
_entity.pdbx_description
1 polymer ?
#
loop_
_entity_poly.entity_id
_entity_poly.type
_entity_poly.pdbx_seq_one_letter_code
_entity_poly.pdbx_strand_id
1 'polypeptide(L)' 'TDLKFSLVTTIIVLGLIVAVGLTAALH' A
#
# COMPACT_ATOMS: atom_id res chain seq x y z
N THR A 1 2.02 -15.62 15.68
CA THR A 1 1.50 -14.61 14.76
C THR A 1 2.34 -13.35 14.81
N ASP A 2 2.75 -12.89 13.68
CA ASP A 2 3.60 -11.72 13.56
C ASP A 2 2.75 -10.52 13.18
N LEU A 3 2.14 -9.92 14.18
CA LEU A 3 1.24 -8.77 13.98
C LEU A 3 1.99 -7.58 13.43
N LYS A 4 3.21 -7.36 13.87
CA LYS A 4 4.01 -6.23 13.42
C LYS A 4 4.37 -6.37 11.94
N PHE A 5 4.78 -7.55 11.53
CA PHE A 5 5.10 -7.82 10.14
C PHE A 5 3.87 -7.65 9.25
N SER A 6 2.74 -8.16 9.69
CA SER A 6 1.49 -8.04 8.95
C SER A 6 1.07 -6.58 8.79
N LEU A 7 1.21 -5.81 9.85
CA LEU A 7 0.85 -4.40 9.84
C LEU A 7 1.70 -3.61 8.84
N VAL A 8 3.00 -3.81 8.89
CA VAL A 8 3.93 -3.12 7.97
C VAL A 8 3.63 -3.50 6.53
N THR A 9 3.44 -4.79 6.27
CA THR A 9 3.14 -5.28 4.92
C THR A 9 1.86 -4.66 4.39
N THR A 10 0.83 -4.58 5.22
CA THR A 10 -0.44 -3.98 4.84
C THR A 10 -0.28 -2.52 4.43
N ILE A 11 0.49 -1.77 5.20
CA ILE A 11 0.73 -0.35 4.92
C ILE A 11 1.46 -0.20 3.59
N ILE A 12 2.47 -1.02 3.33
CA ILE A 12 3.23 -0.97 2.09
C ILE A 12 2.34 -1.27 0.88
N VAL A 13 1.52 -2.31 0.98
CA VAL A 13 0.62 -2.71 -0.11
C VAL A 13 -0.38 -1.60 -0.40
N LEU A 14 -1.00 -1.05 0.63
CA LEU A 14 -1.96 0.03 0.48
C LEU A 14 -1.31 1.26 -0.14
N GLY A 15 -0.11 1.60 0.29
CA GLY A 15 0.63 2.73 -0.27
C GLY A 15 0.91 2.55 -1.75
N LEU A 16 1.30 1.35 -2.16
CA LEU A 16 1.56 1.07 -3.57
C LEU A 16 0.29 1.17 -4.41
N ILE A 17 -0.81 0.63 -3.93
CA ILE A 17 -2.08 0.68 -4.66
C ILE A 17 -2.55 2.12 -4.81
N VAL A 18 -2.48 2.90 -3.76
CA VAL A 18 -2.89 4.31 -3.80
C VAL A 18 -1.99 5.12 -4.73
N ALA A 19 -0.68 4.90 -4.66
CA ALA A 19 0.27 5.61 -5.52
C ALA A 19 0.00 5.34 -6.99
N VAL A 20 -0.20 4.08 -7.37
CA VAL A 20 -0.49 3.72 -8.75
C VAL A 20 -1.84 4.27 -9.18
N GLY A 21 -2.84 4.18 -8.31
CA GLY A 21 -4.17 4.70 -8.61
C GLY A 21 -4.17 6.20 -8.86
N LEU A 22 -3.48 6.96 -8.03
CA LEU A 22 -3.39 8.41 -8.20
C LEU A 22 -2.65 8.78 -9.48
N THR A 23 -1.57 8.07 -9.77
CA THR A 23 -0.80 8.32 -11.00
C THR A 23 -1.65 8.04 -12.23
N ALA A 24 -2.37 6.94 -12.23
CA ALA A 24 -3.24 6.59 -13.34
C ALA A 24 -4.39 7.58 -13.52
N ALA A 25 -4.94 8.06 -12.40
CA ALA A 25 -6.04 9.04 -12.47
C ALA A 25 -5.57 10.39 -12.98
N LEU A 26 -4.34 10.78 -12.67
CA LEU A 26 -3.80 12.06 -13.10
C LEU A 26 -3.32 12.04 -14.55
N HIS A 27 -3.03 10.87 -15.07
CA HIS A 27 -2.59 10.74 -16.47
C HIS A 27 -3.76 11.04 -17.42
#